data_23895ffc45b4d15e63f36b7e94faec04
#
_entry.id   23895ffc45b4d15e63f36b7e94faec04
#
_cell.length_a   1.000
_cell.length_b   1.000
_cell.length_c   1.000
_cell.angle_alpha   90.00
_cell.angle_beta   90.00
_cell.angle_gamma   90.00
#
_symmetry.space_group_name_H-M   'P 1'
#
loop_
_entity.id
_entity.type
_entity.pdbx_description
1 polymer ?
#
loop_
_entity_poly.entity_id
_entity_poly.type
_entity_poly.pdbx_seq_one_letter_code
_entity_poly.pdbx_strand_id
1 'polypeptide(L)'
;MKKLLSIAAMAALVLTGCNKDLKVTPTDKLTVEYGDKLDNNKLFDAKKSDKNIKVDKVQDFNAKKVGDQTLKVTFTDGDKTIQKDVKITVKDTKKPEIVLKKDKVTIAAGDKLDLKDNVKSVKDPVDGVLKYSGKEIKKSGYYIDKGKLNTKKAGT
;
A
#
# COMPACT_ATOMS: atom_id res chain seq x y z
N MET A 1 35.51 -11.24 -54.07
CA MET A 1 35.10 -10.22 -53.13
C MET A 1 35.08 -10.85 -51.74
N LYS A 2 36.15 -10.67 -50.98
CA LYS A 2 36.33 -11.25 -49.62
C LYS A 2 35.84 -10.26 -48.60
N LYS A 3 34.78 -10.62 -47.81
CA LYS A 3 34.30 -9.81 -46.70
C LYS A 3 35.16 -10.08 -45.47
N LEU A 4 35.89 -9.08 -45.02
CA LEU A 4 36.59 -9.10 -43.72
C LEU A 4 35.56 -8.90 -42.60
N LEU A 5 35.42 -9.90 -41.74
CA LEU A 5 34.73 -9.77 -40.45
C LEU A 5 35.75 -9.15 -39.44
N SER A 6 35.52 -7.95 -39.01
CA SER A 6 36.23 -7.36 -37.87
C SER A 6 35.63 -7.93 -36.58
N ILE A 7 36.38 -8.76 -35.88
CA ILE A 7 36.09 -9.20 -34.51
C ILE A 7 36.64 -8.13 -33.58
N ALA A 8 35.75 -7.30 -33.00
CA ALA A 8 36.10 -6.42 -31.90
C ALA A 8 36.29 -7.24 -30.63
N ALA A 9 37.54 -7.48 -30.26
CA ALA A 9 37.87 -8.08 -28.98
C ALA A 9 37.57 -7.06 -27.87
N MET A 10 36.48 -7.30 -27.12
CA MET A 10 36.15 -6.59 -25.92
C MET A 10 37.11 -7.07 -24.80
N ALA A 11 38.17 -6.33 -24.52
CA ALA A 11 39.04 -6.60 -23.40
C ALA A 11 38.28 -6.37 -22.11
N ALA A 12 37.86 -7.41 -21.43
CA ALA A 12 37.37 -7.36 -20.07
C ALA A 12 38.57 -7.04 -19.15
N LEU A 13 38.67 -5.82 -18.67
CA LEU A 13 39.57 -5.49 -17.56
C LEU A 13 39.02 -6.19 -16.31
N VAL A 14 39.63 -7.33 -15.98
CA VAL A 14 39.45 -7.95 -14.68
C VAL A 14 40.35 -7.19 -13.69
N LEU A 15 39.77 -6.22 -13.02
CA LEU A 15 40.41 -5.62 -11.84
C LEU A 15 40.26 -6.62 -10.68
N THR A 16 41.29 -7.41 -10.43
CA THR A 16 41.43 -8.23 -9.22
C THR A 16 41.82 -7.33 -8.04
N GLY A 17 40.89 -6.53 -7.56
CA GLY A 17 40.96 -5.94 -6.22
C GLY A 17 40.21 -6.87 -5.25
N CYS A 18 40.63 -6.95 -3.98
CA CYS A 18 39.92 -7.64 -2.90
C CYS A 18 38.47 -7.15 -2.80
N ASN A 19 37.61 -7.73 -3.60
CA ASN A 19 36.19 -7.35 -3.70
C ASN A 19 35.39 -8.15 -2.70
N LYS A 20 35.40 -7.73 -1.44
CA LYS A 20 34.37 -8.17 -0.52
C LYS A 20 33.01 -7.77 -1.11
N ASP A 21 32.15 -8.75 -1.33
CA ASP A 21 30.79 -8.49 -1.82
C ASP A 21 30.03 -7.60 -0.85
N LEU A 22 29.23 -6.67 -1.41
CA LEU A 22 28.38 -5.80 -0.63
C LEU A 22 27.35 -6.62 0.14
N LYS A 23 27.42 -6.58 1.49
CA LYS A 23 26.51 -7.29 2.35
C LYS A 23 25.27 -6.44 2.67
N VAL A 24 24.11 -6.87 2.17
CA VAL A 24 22.81 -6.27 2.49
C VAL A 24 21.86 -7.34 2.97
N THR A 25 21.24 -7.11 4.12
CA THR A 25 20.20 -7.97 4.68
C THR A 25 18.85 -7.27 4.46
N PRO A 26 18.02 -7.76 3.51
CA PRO A 26 16.67 -7.25 3.31
C PRO A 26 15.82 -7.41 4.57
N THR A 27 14.80 -6.56 4.73
CA THR A 27 13.81 -6.74 5.79
C THR A 27 12.95 -7.98 5.52
N ASP A 28 12.55 -8.69 6.58
CA ASP A 28 11.75 -9.91 6.42
C ASP A 28 10.24 -9.63 6.37
N LYS A 29 9.79 -8.54 7.01
CA LYS A 29 8.36 -8.22 7.17
C LYS A 29 8.15 -6.72 7.16
N LEU A 30 7.84 -6.16 6.02
CA LEU A 30 7.42 -4.77 5.90
C LEU A 30 5.96 -4.71 5.47
N THR A 31 5.13 -4.07 6.28
CA THR A 31 3.77 -3.73 5.93
C THR A 31 3.70 -2.26 5.51
N VAL A 32 3.05 -2.00 4.39
CA VAL A 32 2.82 -0.65 3.84
C VAL A 32 1.31 -0.45 3.75
N GLU A 33 0.84 0.71 4.18
CA GLU A 33 -0.58 1.06 4.05
C GLU A 33 -0.95 1.32 2.59
N TYR A 34 -2.14 0.92 2.18
CA TYR A 34 -2.65 1.16 0.83
C TYR A 34 -2.59 2.64 0.45
N GLY A 35 -1.99 2.93 -0.69
CA GLY A 35 -1.81 4.29 -1.20
C GLY A 35 -0.65 5.07 -0.60
N ASP A 36 0.01 4.56 0.45
CA ASP A 36 1.15 5.24 1.06
C ASP A 36 2.44 5.07 0.23
N LYS A 37 3.37 5.99 0.43
CA LYS A 37 4.71 5.91 -0.15
C LYS A 37 5.54 4.87 0.58
N LEU A 38 6.40 4.20 -0.16
CA LEU A 38 7.37 3.27 0.39
C LEU A 38 8.50 4.04 1.11
N ASP A 39 8.81 3.66 2.34
CA ASP A 39 9.96 4.17 3.07
C ASP A 39 11.18 3.28 2.76
N ASN A 40 12.07 3.81 1.94
CA ASN A 40 13.27 3.10 1.49
C ASN A 40 14.18 2.66 2.64
N ASN A 41 14.20 3.40 3.76
CA ASN A 41 15.03 3.06 4.91
C ASN A 41 14.56 1.81 5.66
N LYS A 42 13.32 1.36 5.40
CA LYS A 42 12.74 0.15 6.00
C LYS A 42 12.93 -1.10 5.15
N LEU A 43 13.55 -1.00 3.97
CA LEU A 43 13.72 -2.12 3.04
C LEU A 43 14.87 -3.05 3.43
N PHE A 44 15.70 -2.67 4.38
CA PHE A 44 16.83 -3.47 4.84
C PHE A 44 17.11 -3.25 6.32
N ASP A 45 17.79 -4.23 6.95
CA ASP A 45 18.27 -4.12 8.32
C ASP A 45 19.66 -3.48 8.32
N ALA A 46 19.73 -2.20 8.69
CA ALA A 46 20.99 -1.45 8.73
C ALA A 46 22.03 -2.02 9.72
N LYS A 47 21.59 -2.73 10.78
CA LYS A 47 22.48 -3.34 11.77
C LYS A 47 23.14 -4.62 11.25
N LYS A 48 22.50 -5.29 10.29
CA LYS A 48 22.97 -6.55 9.68
C LYS A 48 23.58 -6.35 8.29
N SER A 49 23.59 -5.12 7.79
CA SER A 49 24.14 -4.73 6.50
C SER A 49 25.47 -3.98 6.68
N ASP A 50 26.20 -3.85 5.61
CA ASP A 50 27.41 -3.02 5.60
C ASP A 50 27.06 -1.54 5.88
N LYS A 51 28.06 -0.74 6.25
CA LYS A 51 27.89 0.70 6.50
C LYS A 51 27.58 1.43 5.20
N ASN A 52 26.91 2.58 5.33
CA ASN A 52 26.58 3.50 4.23
C ASN A 52 25.64 2.95 3.15
N ILE A 53 24.96 1.82 3.41
CA ILE A 53 23.96 1.28 2.50
C ILE A 53 22.81 2.26 2.30
N LYS A 54 22.47 2.49 1.03
CA LYS A 54 21.31 3.27 0.58
C LYS A 54 20.55 2.47 -0.46
N VAL A 55 19.26 2.76 -0.58
CA VAL A 55 18.45 2.28 -1.68
C VAL A 55 18.65 3.20 -2.87
N ASP A 56 19.16 2.67 -3.97
CA ASP A 56 19.34 3.38 -5.24
C ASP A 56 18.05 3.30 -6.08
N LYS A 57 17.50 2.10 -6.25
CA LYS A 57 16.31 1.88 -7.09
C LYS A 57 15.37 0.84 -6.50
N VAL A 58 14.07 1.10 -6.62
CA VAL A 58 13.00 0.13 -6.32
C VAL A 58 12.18 -0.11 -7.57
N GLN A 59 11.92 -1.38 -7.89
CA GLN A 59 11.07 -1.80 -9.00
C GLN A 59 9.93 -2.68 -8.46
N ASP A 60 8.84 -2.75 -9.23
CA ASP A 60 7.68 -3.62 -8.98
C ASP A 60 6.84 -3.25 -7.75
N PHE A 61 7.03 -2.06 -7.16
CA PHE A 61 6.17 -1.56 -6.08
C PHE A 61 4.88 -0.95 -6.62
N ASN A 62 3.76 -1.42 -6.09
CA ASN A 62 2.45 -0.82 -6.35
C ASN A 62 1.68 -0.60 -5.04
N ALA A 63 1.64 0.66 -4.59
CA ALA A 63 0.93 1.07 -3.37
C ALA A 63 -0.59 0.80 -3.43
N LYS A 64 -1.17 0.68 -4.63
CA LYS A 64 -2.61 0.46 -4.84
C LYS A 64 -2.97 -1.00 -5.11
N LYS A 65 -2.06 -1.93 -4.88
CA LYS A 65 -2.32 -3.37 -4.98
C LYS A 65 -2.18 -4.01 -3.61
N VAL A 66 -3.29 -4.30 -2.96
CA VAL A 66 -3.33 -5.01 -1.67
C VAL A 66 -2.77 -6.42 -1.81
N GLY A 67 -2.06 -6.89 -0.80
CA GLY A 67 -1.46 -8.22 -0.73
C GLY A 67 0.06 -8.19 -0.77
N ASP A 68 0.64 -9.38 -0.89
CA ASP A 68 2.09 -9.56 -0.90
C ASP A 68 2.68 -9.17 -2.25
N GLN A 69 3.83 -8.50 -2.19
CA GLN A 69 4.61 -8.08 -3.35
C GLN A 69 6.08 -8.40 -3.11
N THR A 70 6.77 -8.80 -4.17
CA THR A 70 8.22 -8.96 -4.16
C THR A 70 8.83 -7.84 -5.01
N LEU A 71 9.59 -6.97 -4.35
CA LEU A 71 10.24 -5.82 -4.98
C LEU A 71 11.65 -6.20 -5.41
N LYS A 72 12.08 -5.71 -6.56
CA LYS A 72 13.50 -5.73 -6.94
C LYS A 72 14.16 -4.44 -6.48
N VAL A 73 15.01 -4.54 -5.46
CA VAL A 73 15.65 -3.38 -4.85
C VAL A 73 17.14 -3.40 -5.13
N THR A 74 17.63 -2.32 -5.71
CA THR A 74 19.07 -2.07 -5.88
C THR A 74 19.56 -1.26 -4.70
N PHE A 75 20.55 -1.78 -4.00
CA PHE A 75 21.24 -1.15 -2.88
C PHE A 75 22.64 -0.72 -3.31
N THR A 76 23.17 0.35 -2.72
CA THR A 76 24.51 0.85 -2.97
C THR A 76 25.15 1.36 -1.68
N ASP A 77 26.48 1.29 -1.60
CA ASP A 77 27.31 2.00 -0.59
C ASP A 77 27.97 3.26 -1.17
N GLY A 78 27.74 3.56 -2.45
CA GLY A 78 28.33 4.63 -3.23
C GLY A 78 29.29 4.12 -4.31
N ASP A 79 30.02 3.04 -4.04
CA ASP A 79 31.02 2.45 -4.96
C ASP A 79 30.50 1.20 -5.65
N LYS A 80 29.70 0.40 -4.92
CA LYS A 80 29.16 -0.89 -5.38
C LYS A 80 27.64 -0.90 -5.34
N THR A 81 27.07 -1.77 -6.12
CA THR A 81 25.62 -2.03 -6.13
C THR A 81 25.32 -3.50 -6.00
N ILE A 82 24.22 -3.84 -5.34
CA ILE A 82 23.67 -5.20 -5.31
C ILE A 82 22.16 -5.15 -5.43
N GLN A 83 21.58 -6.04 -6.22
CA GLN A 83 20.14 -6.20 -6.30
C GLN A 83 19.67 -7.35 -5.40
N LYS A 84 18.61 -7.11 -4.63
CA LYS A 84 17.96 -8.11 -3.77
C LYS A 84 16.46 -8.05 -3.95
N ASP A 85 15.82 -9.19 -3.77
CA ASP A 85 14.37 -9.29 -3.63
C ASP A 85 13.96 -8.93 -2.20
N VAL A 86 13.00 -8.02 -2.07
CA VAL A 86 12.44 -7.59 -0.78
C VAL A 86 10.95 -7.89 -0.78
N LYS A 87 10.49 -8.70 0.18
CA LYS A 87 9.08 -9.04 0.33
C LYS A 87 8.39 -8.02 1.23
N ILE A 88 7.26 -7.50 0.76
CA ILE A 88 6.40 -6.57 1.50
C ILE A 88 4.96 -7.02 1.42
N THR A 89 4.13 -6.50 2.32
CA THR A 89 2.66 -6.68 2.26
C THR A 89 2.00 -5.31 2.25
N VAL A 90 1.20 -5.01 1.22
CA VAL A 90 0.33 -3.83 1.23
C VAL A 90 -0.99 -4.20 1.87
N LYS A 91 -1.41 -3.44 2.89
CA LYS A 91 -2.68 -3.63 3.62
C LYS A 91 -3.48 -2.34 3.60
N ASP A 92 -4.79 -2.47 3.58
CA ASP A 92 -5.69 -1.39 3.93
C ASP A 92 -6.19 -1.63 5.35
N THR A 93 -5.85 -0.72 6.25
CA THR A 93 -6.29 -0.74 7.65
C THR A 93 -7.17 0.47 7.97
N LYS A 94 -7.40 1.34 7.00
CA LYS A 94 -8.24 2.53 7.15
C LYS A 94 -9.70 2.14 7.08
N LYS A 95 -10.48 2.65 8.03
CA LYS A 95 -11.94 2.47 8.03
C LYS A 95 -12.56 3.30 6.93
N PRO A 96 -13.70 2.88 6.36
CA PRO A 96 -14.48 3.70 5.44
C PRO A 96 -14.86 5.05 6.05
N GLU A 97 -14.80 6.10 5.26
CA GLU A 97 -15.25 7.44 5.62
C GLU A 97 -16.75 7.58 5.32
N ILE A 98 -17.52 8.00 6.32
CA ILE A 98 -18.96 8.25 6.21
C ILE A 98 -19.19 9.77 6.25
N VAL A 99 -19.83 10.31 5.22
CA VAL A 99 -20.25 11.70 5.16
C VAL A 99 -21.77 11.77 5.24
N LEU A 100 -22.29 12.49 6.24
CA LEU A 100 -23.71 12.73 6.40
C LEU A 100 -24.11 14.06 5.76
N LYS A 101 -25.39 14.21 5.37
CA LYS A 101 -25.96 15.49 4.91
C LYS A 101 -26.20 16.45 6.07
N LYS A 102 -26.59 15.90 7.22
CA LYS A 102 -26.85 16.64 8.47
C LYS A 102 -26.34 15.83 9.65
N ASP A 103 -25.62 16.46 10.56
CA ASP A 103 -25.14 15.82 11.79
C ASP A 103 -26.27 15.56 12.78
N LYS A 104 -27.34 16.38 12.71
CA LYS A 104 -28.53 16.25 13.54
C LYS A 104 -29.79 16.33 12.68
N VAL A 105 -30.68 15.38 12.89
CA VAL A 105 -32.01 15.34 12.25
C VAL A 105 -33.07 15.39 13.33
N THR A 106 -34.04 16.32 13.20
CA THR A 106 -35.19 16.45 14.08
C THR A 106 -36.45 16.09 13.31
N ILE A 107 -37.27 15.25 13.88
CA ILE A 107 -38.57 14.81 13.33
C ILE A 107 -39.62 14.92 14.42
N ALA A 108 -40.90 14.99 14.08
CA ALA A 108 -41.99 14.86 15.04
C ALA A 108 -42.14 13.41 15.47
N ALA A 109 -42.64 13.18 16.69
CA ALA A 109 -42.91 11.84 17.18
C ALA A 109 -43.97 11.16 16.29
N GLY A 110 -43.68 9.95 15.82
CA GLY A 110 -44.50 9.20 14.89
C GLY A 110 -44.13 9.34 13.41
N ASP A 111 -43.30 10.31 13.07
CA ASP A 111 -42.84 10.47 11.69
C ASP A 111 -41.99 9.30 11.23
N LYS A 112 -42.01 9.04 9.92
CA LYS A 112 -41.12 8.07 9.29
C LYS A 112 -39.75 8.72 9.07
N LEU A 113 -38.69 8.04 9.51
CA LEU A 113 -37.31 8.42 9.27
C LEU A 113 -36.59 7.32 8.47
N ASP A 114 -36.14 7.65 7.28
CA ASP A 114 -35.20 6.78 6.55
C ASP A 114 -33.78 7.35 6.75
N LEU A 115 -33.01 6.68 7.61
CA LEU A 115 -31.64 7.06 7.92
C LEU A 115 -30.73 7.07 6.68
N LYS A 116 -31.02 6.25 5.67
CA LYS A 116 -30.27 6.22 4.41
C LYS A 116 -30.30 7.57 3.71
N ASP A 117 -31.40 8.31 3.80
CA ASP A 117 -31.55 9.60 3.14
C ASP A 117 -30.61 10.66 3.69
N ASN A 118 -30.12 10.49 4.93
CA ASN A 118 -29.13 11.38 5.52
C ASN A 118 -27.68 11.01 5.18
N VAL A 119 -27.43 9.84 4.60
CA VAL A 119 -26.08 9.48 4.16
C VAL A 119 -25.79 10.15 2.82
N LYS A 120 -24.76 10.99 2.78
CA LYS A 120 -24.30 11.64 1.55
C LYS A 120 -23.37 10.72 0.76
N SER A 121 -22.40 10.11 1.43
CA SER A 121 -21.50 9.14 0.82
C SER A 121 -20.84 8.26 1.87
N VAL A 122 -20.46 7.06 1.47
CA VAL A 122 -19.55 6.17 2.21
C VAL A 122 -18.45 5.79 1.25
N LYS A 123 -17.19 6.03 1.62
CA LYS A 123 -16.03 5.77 0.76
C LYS A 123 -14.97 4.98 1.52
N ASP A 124 -14.44 3.99 0.85
CA ASP A 124 -13.34 3.16 1.33
C ASP A 124 -12.10 3.41 0.44
N PRO A 125 -10.87 3.38 0.98
CA PRO A 125 -9.67 3.60 0.19
C PRO A 125 -9.48 2.60 -0.94
N VAL A 126 -9.82 1.33 -0.73
CA VAL A 126 -9.65 0.23 -1.69
C VAL A 126 -10.91 0.03 -2.52
N ASP A 127 -12.08 -0.08 -1.87
CA ASP A 127 -13.35 -0.40 -2.53
C ASP A 127 -14.02 0.82 -3.19
N GLY A 128 -13.51 2.05 -2.91
CA GLY A 128 -14.06 3.30 -3.43
C GLY A 128 -15.41 3.67 -2.83
N VAL A 129 -16.37 4.11 -3.65
CA VAL A 129 -17.70 4.48 -3.18
C VAL A 129 -18.52 3.23 -2.88
N LEU A 130 -18.88 3.05 -1.62
CA LEU A 130 -19.68 1.92 -1.16
C LEU A 130 -21.17 2.18 -1.41
N LYS A 131 -21.90 1.13 -1.82
CA LYS A 131 -23.34 1.18 -2.08
C LYS A 131 -24.12 0.73 -0.84
N TYR A 132 -25.28 1.36 -0.63
CA TYR A 132 -26.20 0.92 0.42
C TYR A 132 -26.76 -0.47 0.12
N SER A 133 -26.77 -1.33 1.15
CA SER A 133 -27.45 -2.61 1.16
C SER A 133 -28.63 -2.55 2.16
N GLY A 134 -29.78 -3.00 1.76
CA GLY A 134 -30.95 -3.12 2.66
C GLY A 134 -30.81 -4.23 3.71
N LYS A 135 -29.74 -5.01 3.66
CA LYS A 135 -29.42 -6.13 4.57
C LYS A 135 -27.98 -5.98 5.05
N GLU A 136 -27.68 -6.60 6.19
CA GLU A 136 -26.31 -6.71 6.66
C GLU A 136 -25.39 -7.26 5.57
N ILE A 137 -24.23 -6.59 5.36
CA ILE A 137 -23.25 -6.93 4.36
C ILE A 137 -21.86 -6.81 4.95
N LYS A 138 -20.94 -7.73 4.58
CA LYS A 138 -19.58 -7.78 5.10
C LYS A 138 -18.53 -7.21 4.16
N LYS A 139 -18.84 -6.99 2.88
CA LYS A 139 -17.89 -6.51 1.86
C LYS A 139 -18.59 -5.65 0.81
N SER A 140 -17.85 -4.68 0.27
CA SER A 140 -18.19 -3.87 -0.92
C SER A 140 -19.50 -3.10 -0.82
N GLY A 141 -19.91 -2.72 0.40
CA GLY A 141 -21.11 -1.95 0.64
C GLY A 141 -21.24 -1.53 2.10
N TYR A 142 -22.36 -0.88 2.43
CA TYR A 142 -22.71 -0.55 3.80
C TYR A 142 -24.18 -0.84 4.07
N TYR A 143 -24.52 -1.08 5.31
CA TYR A 143 -25.89 -1.14 5.79
C TYR A 143 -26.07 -0.22 6.99
N ILE A 144 -27.31 0.06 7.35
CA ILE A 144 -27.61 0.89 8.51
C ILE A 144 -28.34 0.00 9.53
N ASP A 145 -27.67 -0.21 10.66
CA ASP A 145 -28.31 -0.80 11.82
C ASP A 145 -29.15 0.28 12.52
N LYS A 146 -30.46 0.10 12.53
CA LYS A 146 -31.40 1.01 13.21
C LYS A 146 -31.38 0.86 14.73
N GLY A 147 -30.77 -0.22 15.23
CA GLY A 147 -30.60 -0.48 16.64
C GLY A 147 -31.87 -0.26 17.46
N LYS A 148 -31.78 0.63 18.44
CA LYS A 148 -32.90 0.99 19.34
C LYS A 148 -33.68 2.21 18.88
N LEU A 149 -33.52 2.66 17.62
CA LEU A 149 -34.25 3.81 17.10
C LEU A 149 -35.78 3.61 17.23
N ASN A 150 -36.43 4.49 17.97
CA ASN A 150 -37.88 4.48 18.14
C ASN A 150 -38.43 5.88 17.86
N THR A 151 -38.96 6.07 16.65
CA THR A 151 -39.53 7.35 16.24
C THR A 151 -40.88 7.69 16.88
N LYS A 152 -41.53 6.73 17.61
CA LYS A 152 -42.82 6.94 18.26
C LYS A 152 -42.72 7.61 19.66
N LYS A 153 -41.50 7.75 20.19
CA LYS A 153 -41.26 8.36 21.47
C LYS A 153 -40.40 9.62 21.28
N ALA A 154 -40.77 10.71 21.99
CA ALA A 154 -39.89 11.88 22.07
C ALA A 154 -38.61 11.49 22.81
N GLY A 155 -37.46 11.99 22.33
CA GLY A 155 -36.14 11.76 22.91
C GLY A 155 -35.03 12.06 21.90
N THR A 156 -33.80 11.97 22.34
CA THR A 156 -32.57 12.06 21.51
C THR A 156 -31.77 10.78 21.57
#